data_568d59817bd23ef410873ab4ffa0c5dd
#
_entry.id   568d59817bd23ef410873ab4ffa0c5dd
#
_cell.length_a   1.000
_cell.length_b   1.000
_cell.length_c   1.000
_cell.angle_alpha   90.00
_cell.angle_beta   90.00
_cell.angle_gamma   90.00
#
_symmetry.space_group_name_H-M   'P 1'
#
loop_
_entity.id
_entity.type
_entity.pdbx_description
1 polymer ?
#
loop_
_entity_poly.entity_id
_entity_poly.type
_entity_poly.pdbx_seq_one_letter_code
_entity_poly.pdbx_strand_id
1 'polypeptide(L)'
;MRRRLPAFLTLASIALAGVGLVGCSSEGASPSECSPVDIAAVREALPDSLAKAKLDPHSTDEDEHSFSVLYRAQDKEQVSLLGTKYEAEGSPVCPDDPNEAAQRYLELLHDDLDAQNADQQRPANEYSPFEFTAADRRFYCSAWPVEESVSTTCVTTVGDVALNYYLHRDGRDSAAEQQRMEDIGAELAPALQDLD
;
A
#
# COMPACT_ATOMS: atom_id res chain seq x y z
N MET A 1 -28.44 -22.31 16.01
CA MET A 1 -27.42 -21.97 15.00
C MET A 1 -27.45 -20.47 14.80
N ARG A 2 -26.56 -19.73 15.45
CA ARG A 2 -26.42 -18.27 15.31
C ARG A 2 -25.31 -18.02 14.30
N ARG A 3 -25.67 -17.54 13.11
CA ARG A 3 -24.71 -17.08 12.10
C ARG A 3 -24.05 -15.81 12.65
N ARG A 4 -22.76 -15.88 12.94
CA ARG A 4 -21.93 -14.69 13.16
C ARG A 4 -21.62 -14.11 11.79
N LEU A 5 -22.06 -12.89 11.54
CA LEU A 5 -21.62 -12.08 10.40
C LEU A 5 -20.15 -11.72 10.64
N PRO A 6 -19.27 -11.84 9.63
CA PRO A 6 -17.91 -11.32 9.74
C PRO A 6 -18.01 -9.80 9.91
N ALA A 7 -17.29 -9.30 10.90
CA ALA A 7 -17.09 -7.86 11.05
C ALA A 7 -16.26 -7.41 9.83
N PHE A 8 -16.89 -6.67 8.94
CA PHE A 8 -16.16 -5.92 7.91
C PHE A 8 -15.31 -4.90 8.63
N LEU A 9 -13.98 -5.04 8.47
CA LEU A 9 -13.04 -3.97 8.77
C LEU A 9 -13.40 -2.82 7.82
N THR A 10 -14.09 -1.85 8.34
CA THR A 10 -14.17 -0.53 7.73
C THR A 10 -12.76 0.04 7.85
N LEU A 11 -12.02 0.07 6.74
CA LEU A 11 -10.82 0.89 6.62
C LEU A 11 -11.26 2.32 6.90
N ALA A 12 -10.96 2.78 8.11
CA ALA A 12 -11.12 4.18 8.46
C ALA A 12 -10.13 4.96 7.58
N SER A 13 -10.64 5.89 6.80
CA SER A 13 -9.84 6.89 6.12
C SER A 13 -9.00 7.61 7.17
N ILE A 14 -7.71 7.29 7.24
CA ILE A 14 -6.76 7.95 8.14
C ILE A 14 -6.43 9.28 7.48
N ALA A 15 -7.11 10.33 7.95
CA ALA A 15 -6.64 11.68 7.72
C ALA A 15 -5.30 11.80 8.49
N LEU A 16 -4.18 11.76 7.78
CA LEU A 16 -2.87 12.06 8.33
C LEU A 16 -2.87 13.50 8.85
N ALA A 17 -3.21 13.66 10.13
CA ALA A 17 -2.96 14.91 10.85
C ALA A 17 -1.44 15.03 11.00
N GLY A 18 -0.88 16.11 10.41
CA GLY A 18 0.54 16.40 10.30
C GLY A 18 1.37 16.03 11.54
N VAL A 19 2.30 15.11 11.35
CA VAL A 19 3.41 14.92 12.29
C VAL A 19 4.43 16.00 11.98
N GLY A 20 4.49 17.02 12.83
CA GLY A 20 5.51 18.06 12.77
C GLY A 20 6.89 17.44 12.92
N LEU A 21 7.64 17.43 11.83
CA LEU A 21 9.07 17.13 11.83
C LEU A 21 9.78 18.26 12.62
N VAL A 22 10.27 17.93 13.82
CA VAL A 22 11.18 18.76 14.57
C VAL A 22 12.48 18.89 13.77
N GLY A 23 12.72 20.11 13.26
CA GLY A 23 13.82 20.41 12.38
C GLY A 23 15.18 20.14 12.99
N CYS A 24 16.01 19.44 12.23
CA CYS A 24 17.44 19.72 12.17
C CYS A 24 17.64 20.68 10.99
N SER A 25 17.98 21.92 11.30
CA SER A 25 18.33 22.94 10.33
C SER A 25 19.63 22.55 9.64
N SER A 26 19.52 21.94 8.45
CA SER A 26 20.53 22.01 7.41
C SER A 26 20.06 23.01 6.38
N GLU A 27 20.81 24.10 6.21
CA GLU A 27 20.53 25.18 5.28
C GLU A 27 20.38 24.64 3.84
N GLY A 28 19.23 24.91 3.23
CA GLY A 28 19.20 25.34 1.84
C GLY A 28 19.07 24.32 0.74
N ALA A 29 18.38 23.19 0.91
CA ALA A 29 17.76 22.55 -0.23
C ALA A 29 16.23 22.81 -0.15
N SER A 30 15.73 23.67 -1.03
CA SER A 30 14.30 23.68 -1.30
C SER A 30 13.88 22.24 -1.65
N PRO A 31 12.76 21.72 -1.12
CA PRO A 31 12.23 20.45 -1.60
C PRO A 31 12.20 20.52 -3.12
N SER A 32 12.77 19.53 -3.77
CA SER A 32 12.72 19.45 -5.23
C SER A 32 11.25 19.41 -5.60
N GLU A 33 10.74 20.51 -6.19
CA GLU A 33 9.40 20.52 -6.77
C GLU A 33 9.42 19.52 -7.92
N CYS A 34 8.97 18.30 -7.65
CA CYS A 34 8.72 17.37 -8.73
C CYS A 34 7.42 17.76 -9.44
N SER A 35 7.30 17.38 -10.67
CA SER A 35 5.99 17.40 -11.33
C SER A 35 5.12 16.38 -10.63
N PRO A 36 4.07 16.80 -9.91
CA PRO A 36 3.20 15.86 -9.21
C PRO A 36 2.55 14.93 -10.23
N VAL A 37 2.53 13.65 -9.91
CA VAL A 37 1.80 12.67 -10.71
C VAL A 37 0.31 12.85 -10.45
N ASP A 38 -0.50 12.86 -11.51
CA ASP A 38 -1.95 12.89 -11.37
C ASP A 38 -2.43 11.58 -10.75
N ILE A 39 -3.08 11.66 -9.59
CA ILE A 39 -3.60 10.48 -8.87
C ILE A 39 -4.59 9.69 -9.74
N ALA A 40 -5.41 10.38 -10.54
CA ALA A 40 -6.32 9.75 -11.47
C ALA A 40 -5.58 9.00 -12.59
N ALA A 41 -4.46 9.54 -13.09
CA ALA A 41 -3.63 8.87 -14.09
C ALA A 41 -3.01 7.58 -13.54
N VAL A 42 -2.53 7.59 -12.27
CA VAL A 42 -2.04 6.37 -11.62
C VAL A 42 -3.15 5.32 -11.54
N ARG A 43 -4.35 5.70 -11.11
CA ARG A 43 -5.50 4.79 -11.04
C ARG A 43 -5.92 4.27 -12.41
N GLU A 44 -5.95 5.11 -13.45
CA GLU A 44 -6.33 4.72 -14.81
C GLU A 44 -5.32 3.78 -15.48
N ALA A 45 -4.04 3.85 -15.09
CA ALA A 45 -3.01 2.95 -15.57
C ALA A 45 -3.11 1.54 -14.96
N LEU A 46 -3.89 1.37 -13.89
CA LEU A 46 -4.03 0.05 -13.26
C LEU A 46 -4.73 -0.93 -14.21
N PRO A 47 -4.27 -2.19 -14.30
CA PRO A 47 -4.86 -3.18 -15.18
C PRO A 47 -6.27 -3.58 -14.72
N ASP A 48 -7.14 -4.00 -15.64
CA ASP A 48 -8.50 -4.51 -15.34
C ASP A 48 -8.48 -5.80 -14.51
N SER A 49 -7.34 -6.47 -14.44
CA SER A 49 -7.15 -7.67 -13.63
C SER A 49 -5.72 -7.72 -13.10
N LEU A 50 -5.57 -8.18 -11.86
CA LEU A 50 -4.30 -8.46 -11.19
C LEU A 50 -4.30 -9.89 -10.71
N ALA A 51 -3.33 -10.67 -11.17
CA ALA A 51 -3.12 -12.05 -10.74
C ALA A 51 -4.42 -12.88 -10.77
N LYS A 52 -5.22 -12.73 -11.84
CA LYS A 52 -6.53 -13.35 -12.09
C LYS A 52 -7.71 -12.77 -11.28
N ALA A 53 -7.48 -11.87 -10.33
CA ALA A 53 -8.54 -11.11 -9.70
C ALA A 53 -8.98 -9.96 -10.63
N LYS A 54 -10.27 -9.72 -10.75
CA LYS A 54 -10.84 -8.65 -11.59
C LYS A 54 -11.11 -7.41 -10.75
N LEU A 55 -10.86 -6.25 -11.36
CA LEU A 55 -11.24 -4.97 -10.76
C LEU A 55 -12.75 -4.94 -10.48
N ASP A 56 -13.09 -4.60 -9.24
CA ASP A 56 -14.48 -4.38 -8.83
C ASP A 56 -14.85 -2.90 -9.05
N PRO A 57 -15.63 -2.57 -10.08
CA PRO A 57 -15.94 -1.18 -10.42
C PRO A 57 -16.79 -0.46 -9.36
N HIS A 58 -17.36 -1.19 -8.40
CA HIS A 58 -18.18 -0.64 -7.32
C HIS A 58 -17.39 -0.40 -6.03
N SER A 59 -16.11 -0.77 -6.00
CA SER A 59 -15.23 -0.63 -4.84
C SER A 59 -14.08 0.33 -5.12
N THR A 60 -14.33 1.36 -5.93
CA THR A 60 -13.36 2.42 -6.20
C THR A 60 -13.75 3.66 -5.42
N ASP A 61 -12.84 4.16 -4.61
CA ASP A 61 -12.94 5.45 -3.93
C ASP A 61 -11.74 6.30 -4.36
N GLU A 62 -11.96 7.58 -4.64
CA GLU A 62 -10.94 8.48 -5.16
C GLU A 62 -11.22 9.92 -4.72
N ASP A 63 -10.17 10.59 -4.28
CA ASP A 63 -10.14 12.03 -4.06
C ASP A 63 -8.88 12.65 -4.70
N GLU A 64 -8.57 13.91 -4.42
CA GLU A 64 -7.41 14.60 -4.99
C GLU A 64 -6.06 14.14 -4.44
N HIS A 65 -6.06 13.37 -3.34
CA HIS A 65 -4.86 12.96 -2.61
C HIS A 65 -4.68 11.45 -2.56
N SER A 66 -5.75 10.69 -2.80
CA SER A 66 -5.73 9.23 -2.68
C SER A 66 -6.74 8.54 -3.58
N PHE A 67 -6.50 7.27 -3.85
CA PHE A 67 -7.52 6.36 -4.38
C PHE A 67 -7.42 5.00 -3.70
N SER A 68 -8.52 4.27 -3.68
CA SER A 68 -8.55 2.86 -3.35
C SER A 68 -9.30 2.06 -4.40
N VAL A 69 -8.80 0.88 -4.72
CA VAL A 69 -9.45 -0.07 -5.63
C VAL A 69 -9.36 -1.47 -5.08
N LEU A 70 -10.33 -2.31 -5.42
CA LEU A 70 -10.41 -3.69 -4.99
C LEU A 70 -10.51 -4.62 -6.20
N TYR A 71 -9.66 -5.65 -6.21
CA TYR A 71 -9.75 -6.75 -7.15
C TYR A 71 -10.29 -7.98 -6.45
N ARG A 72 -11.19 -8.71 -7.11
CA ARG A 72 -11.83 -9.92 -6.58
C ARG A 72 -11.60 -11.11 -7.48
N ALA A 73 -11.12 -12.21 -6.93
CA ALA A 73 -11.04 -13.49 -7.60
C ALA A 73 -12.24 -14.39 -7.24
N GLN A 74 -12.44 -15.46 -8.03
CA GLN A 74 -13.56 -16.39 -7.82
C GLN A 74 -13.42 -17.24 -6.56
N ASP A 75 -12.19 -17.45 -6.09
CA ASP A 75 -11.81 -18.20 -4.90
C ASP A 75 -11.85 -17.39 -3.59
N LYS A 76 -12.48 -16.20 -3.61
CA LYS A 76 -12.60 -15.23 -2.53
C LYS A 76 -11.31 -14.46 -2.21
N GLU A 77 -10.24 -14.67 -2.94
CA GLU A 77 -9.05 -13.85 -2.84
C GLU A 77 -9.39 -12.40 -3.20
N GLN A 78 -8.86 -11.47 -2.43
CA GLN A 78 -9.04 -10.04 -2.63
C GLN A 78 -7.68 -9.36 -2.59
N VAL A 79 -7.43 -8.52 -3.59
CA VAL A 79 -6.28 -7.63 -3.62
C VAL A 79 -6.80 -6.20 -3.50
N SER A 80 -6.50 -5.55 -2.39
CA SER A 80 -6.78 -4.14 -2.20
C SER A 80 -5.55 -3.34 -2.62
N LEU A 81 -5.75 -2.25 -3.34
CA LEU A 81 -4.70 -1.37 -3.79
C LEU A 81 -5.06 0.07 -3.41
N LEU A 82 -4.12 0.76 -2.78
CA LEU A 82 -4.26 2.12 -2.29
C LEU A 82 -3.11 2.96 -2.85
N GLY A 83 -3.44 4.07 -3.51
CA GLY A 83 -2.49 5.11 -3.87
C GLY A 83 -2.68 6.32 -2.96
N THR A 84 -1.59 6.88 -2.42
CA THR A 84 -1.63 8.06 -1.55
C THR A 84 -0.48 8.99 -1.90
N LYS A 85 -0.79 10.29 -2.12
CA LYS A 85 0.23 11.31 -2.37
C LYS A 85 1.06 11.59 -1.14
N TYR A 86 2.38 11.78 -1.34
CA TYR A 86 3.24 12.39 -0.34
C TYR A 86 2.97 13.88 -0.31
N GLU A 87 2.59 14.39 0.86
CA GLU A 87 2.30 15.81 1.04
C GLU A 87 2.97 16.34 2.30
N ALA A 88 3.49 17.57 2.20
CA ALA A 88 3.88 18.36 3.36
C ALA A 88 3.12 19.68 3.30
N GLU A 89 2.34 19.98 4.35
CA GLU A 89 1.56 21.22 4.45
C GLU A 89 0.63 21.50 3.25
N GLY A 90 0.09 20.41 2.64
CA GLY A 90 -0.82 20.52 1.49
C GLY A 90 -0.12 20.74 0.14
N SER A 91 1.18 20.53 0.08
CA SER A 91 1.95 20.59 -1.18
C SER A 91 2.54 19.21 -1.51
N PRO A 92 2.49 18.74 -2.76
CA PRO A 92 3.10 17.49 -3.15
C PRO A 92 4.61 17.53 -2.90
N VAL A 93 5.13 16.44 -2.33
CA VAL A 93 6.56 16.27 -2.03
C VAL A 93 7.09 15.06 -2.76
N CYS A 94 8.08 15.27 -3.63
CA CYS A 94 8.83 14.15 -4.17
C CYS A 94 9.84 13.67 -3.16
N PRO A 95 9.87 12.37 -2.89
CA PRO A 95 10.95 11.81 -2.11
C PRO A 95 12.29 11.93 -2.86
N ASP A 96 13.33 12.36 -2.15
CA ASP A 96 14.71 12.42 -2.71
C ASP A 96 15.19 11.01 -3.12
N ASP A 97 14.79 9.99 -2.39
CA ASP A 97 14.98 8.58 -2.72
C ASP A 97 13.62 7.86 -2.68
N PRO A 98 13.07 7.48 -3.85
CA PRO A 98 11.80 6.74 -3.92
C PRO A 98 11.81 5.42 -3.14
N ASN A 99 12.96 4.75 -3.05
CA ASN A 99 13.08 3.50 -2.31
C ASN A 99 13.02 3.72 -0.80
N GLU A 100 13.71 4.75 -0.30
CA GLU A 100 13.65 5.14 1.12
C GLU A 100 12.23 5.58 1.49
N ALA A 101 11.55 6.32 0.62
CA ALA A 101 10.18 6.73 0.82
C ALA A 101 9.20 5.54 0.91
N ALA A 102 9.34 4.55 0.01
CA ALA A 102 8.52 3.34 0.06
C ALA A 102 8.76 2.52 1.35
N GLN A 103 10.02 2.39 1.79
CA GLN A 103 10.35 1.75 3.06
C GLN A 103 9.74 2.50 4.24
N ARG A 104 9.88 3.83 4.25
CA ARG A 104 9.31 4.68 5.30
C ARG A 104 7.80 4.58 5.37
N TYR A 105 7.14 4.53 4.23
CA TYR A 105 5.69 4.33 4.18
C TYR A 105 5.28 2.97 4.76
N LEU A 106 6.03 1.90 4.46
CA LEU A 106 5.79 0.58 5.03
C LEU A 106 5.96 0.57 6.56
N GLU A 107 6.98 1.27 7.09
CA GLU A 107 7.15 1.43 8.55
C GLU A 107 5.96 2.14 9.19
N LEU A 108 5.44 3.21 8.58
CA LEU A 108 4.26 3.91 9.08
C LEU A 108 3.01 3.02 9.09
N LEU A 109 2.84 2.16 8.08
CA LEU A 109 1.76 1.16 8.07
C LEU A 109 1.89 0.16 9.24
N HIS A 110 3.12 -0.27 9.56
CA HIS A 110 3.35 -1.15 10.71
C HIS A 110 3.02 -0.47 12.03
N ASP A 111 3.46 0.77 12.21
CA ASP A 111 3.18 1.57 13.41
C ASP A 111 1.68 1.74 13.62
N ASP A 112 0.91 2.03 12.55
CA ASP A 112 -0.54 2.15 12.60
C ASP A 112 -1.24 0.84 12.95
N LEU A 113 -0.80 -0.28 12.36
CA LEU A 113 -1.35 -1.60 12.65
C LEU A 113 -1.09 -2.02 14.12
N ASP A 114 0.11 -1.74 14.63
CA ASP A 114 0.48 -2.05 16.00
C ASP A 114 -0.25 -1.13 17.00
N ALA A 115 -0.47 0.14 16.66
CA ALA A 115 -1.31 1.03 17.44
C ALA A 115 -2.76 0.54 17.51
N GLN A 116 -3.34 0.07 16.40
CA GLN A 116 -4.67 -0.54 16.37
C GLN A 116 -4.75 -1.84 17.19
N ASN A 117 -3.70 -2.68 17.17
CA ASN A 117 -3.62 -3.86 18.01
C ASN A 117 -3.58 -3.48 19.50
N ALA A 118 -2.78 -2.49 19.86
CA ALA A 118 -2.67 -2.01 21.25
C ALA A 118 -4.02 -1.50 21.77
N ASP A 119 -4.77 -0.72 20.97
CA ASP A 119 -6.12 -0.25 21.31
C ASP A 119 -7.11 -1.41 21.53
N GLN A 120 -6.93 -2.52 20.82
CA GLN A 120 -7.72 -3.75 20.96
C GLN A 120 -7.15 -4.71 22.01
N GLN A 121 -6.12 -4.31 22.75
CA GLN A 121 -5.39 -5.14 23.72
C GLN A 121 -4.81 -6.43 23.11
N ARG A 122 -4.40 -6.36 21.85
CA ARG A 122 -3.70 -7.43 21.13
C ARG A 122 -2.18 -7.21 21.17
N PRO A 123 -1.37 -8.25 21.03
CA PRO A 123 0.08 -8.08 20.89
C PRO A 123 0.42 -7.39 19.56
N ALA A 124 1.58 -6.74 19.51
CA ALA A 124 2.16 -6.25 18.26
C ALA A 124 2.37 -7.41 17.26
N ASN A 125 2.34 -7.10 15.97
CA ASN A 125 2.54 -8.09 14.93
C ASN A 125 4.01 -8.51 14.82
N GLU A 126 4.26 -9.75 14.44
CA GLU A 126 5.59 -10.22 14.05
C GLU A 126 5.73 -10.10 12.53
N TYR A 127 6.37 -9.01 12.08
CA TYR A 127 6.55 -8.72 10.67
C TYR A 127 7.72 -9.50 10.07
N SER A 128 7.51 -10.06 8.88
CA SER A 128 8.53 -10.74 8.07
C SER A 128 8.77 -9.93 6.80
N PRO A 129 9.79 -9.04 6.77
CA PRO A 129 10.06 -8.20 5.61
C PRO A 129 10.69 -9.00 4.47
N PHE A 130 10.37 -8.63 3.24
CA PHE A 130 11.02 -9.09 2.01
C PHE A 130 10.95 -8.02 0.94
N GLU A 131 11.76 -8.14 -0.11
CA GLU A 131 11.74 -7.23 -1.24
C GLU A 131 11.92 -7.99 -2.55
N PHE A 132 11.44 -7.39 -3.65
CA PHE A 132 11.68 -7.89 -5.00
C PHE A 132 11.68 -6.73 -6.00
N THR A 133 12.11 -7.02 -7.23
CA THR A 133 12.13 -6.07 -8.33
C THR A 133 11.38 -6.64 -9.53
N ALA A 134 10.52 -5.83 -10.15
CA ALA A 134 9.82 -6.14 -11.37
C ALA A 134 9.85 -4.93 -12.32
N ALA A 135 10.26 -5.13 -13.58
CA ALA A 135 10.39 -4.08 -14.60
C ALA A 135 11.14 -2.83 -14.06
N ASP A 136 12.29 -3.06 -13.41
CA ASP A 136 13.17 -2.05 -12.79
C ASP A 136 12.58 -1.29 -11.59
N ARG A 137 11.35 -1.60 -11.18
CA ARG A 137 10.68 -1.04 -10.01
C ARG A 137 10.86 -1.96 -8.81
N ARG A 138 11.28 -1.40 -7.67
CA ARG A 138 11.45 -2.12 -6.41
C ARG A 138 10.18 -2.07 -5.58
N PHE A 139 9.86 -3.20 -4.97
CA PHE A 139 8.74 -3.37 -4.04
C PHE A 139 9.28 -3.77 -2.66
N TYR A 140 8.84 -3.07 -1.63
CA TYR A 140 9.14 -3.35 -0.24
C TYR A 140 7.92 -3.96 0.41
N CYS A 141 8.07 -5.13 0.97
CA CYS A 141 6.96 -5.95 1.41
C CYS A 141 7.12 -6.40 2.86
N SER A 142 6.00 -6.73 3.46
CA SER A 142 5.97 -7.34 4.77
C SER A 142 4.80 -8.31 4.89
N ALA A 143 5.03 -9.44 5.54
CA ALA A 143 4.01 -10.41 5.87
C ALA A 143 3.91 -10.58 7.38
N TRP A 144 2.69 -10.80 7.91
CA TRP A 144 2.46 -11.06 9.32
C TRP A 144 1.28 -12.00 9.53
N PRO A 145 1.32 -12.83 10.59
CA PRO A 145 0.23 -13.75 10.89
C PRO A 145 -0.99 -12.99 11.44
N VAL A 146 -2.18 -13.38 10.98
CA VAL A 146 -3.46 -12.90 11.49
C VAL A 146 -4.35 -14.11 11.75
N GLU A 147 -4.45 -14.56 13.00
CA GLU A 147 -5.20 -15.77 13.40
C GLU A 147 -4.75 -17.02 12.62
N GLU A 148 -5.56 -17.52 11.70
CA GLU A 148 -5.27 -18.71 10.88
C GLU A 148 -4.85 -18.35 9.45
N SER A 149 -4.59 -17.06 9.18
CA SER A 149 -4.23 -16.52 7.88
C SER A 149 -2.89 -15.79 7.93
N VAL A 150 -2.40 -15.37 6.77
CA VAL A 150 -1.28 -14.44 6.60
C VAL A 150 -1.81 -13.21 5.89
N SER A 151 -1.44 -12.05 6.38
CA SER A 151 -1.64 -10.78 5.70
C SER A 151 -0.32 -10.31 5.15
N THR A 152 -0.34 -9.80 3.93
CA THR A 152 0.87 -9.32 3.25
C THR A 152 0.58 -7.99 2.58
N THR A 153 1.50 -7.07 2.71
CA THR A 153 1.46 -5.78 2.03
C THR A 153 2.76 -5.53 1.29
N CYS A 154 2.68 -4.85 0.14
CA CYS A 154 3.84 -4.35 -0.59
C CYS A 154 3.63 -2.89 -0.96
N VAL A 155 4.70 -2.13 -0.91
CA VAL A 155 4.73 -0.70 -1.24
C VAL A 155 5.78 -0.44 -2.32
N THR A 156 5.41 0.41 -3.26
CA THR A 156 6.31 1.03 -4.23
C THR A 156 5.93 2.50 -4.39
N THR A 157 6.69 3.26 -5.17
CA THR A 157 6.39 4.68 -5.46
C THR A 157 6.18 4.90 -6.94
N VAL A 158 5.35 5.88 -7.28
CA VAL A 158 5.15 6.42 -8.63
C VAL A 158 5.18 7.94 -8.48
N GLY A 159 6.30 8.58 -8.84
CA GLY A 159 6.50 10.00 -8.58
C GLY A 159 6.29 10.34 -7.10
N ASP A 160 5.32 11.23 -6.81
CA ASP A 160 4.92 11.64 -5.47
C ASP A 160 3.82 10.75 -4.83
N VAL A 161 3.50 9.60 -5.43
CA VAL A 161 2.46 8.68 -4.94
C VAL A 161 3.09 7.42 -4.35
N ALA A 162 2.76 7.11 -3.09
CA ALA A 162 2.97 5.77 -2.52
C ALA A 162 1.86 4.85 -3.00
N LEU A 163 2.23 3.76 -3.65
CA LEU A 163 1.30 2.72 -4.08
C LEU A 163 1.47 1.50 -3.18
N ASN A 164 0.45 1.21 -2.41
CA ASN A 164 0.38 0.06 -1.51
C ASN A 164 -0.63 -0.95 -2.03
N TYR A 165 -0.26 -2.22 -2.13
CA TYR A 165 -1.22 -3.29 -2.36
C TYR A 165 -1.15 -4.34 -1.25
N TYR A 166 -2.32 -4.81 -0.89
CA TYR A 166 -2.55 -5.66 0.25
C TYR A 166 -3.28 -6.92 -0.17
N LEU A 167 -2.79 -8.06 0.30
CA LEU A 167 -3.41 -9.36 0.12
C LEU A 167 -3.74 -9.96 1.47
N HIS A 168 -4.98 -10.42 1.60
CA HIS A 168 -5.42 -11.24 2.72
C HIS A 168 -5.91 -12.59 2.20
N ARG A 169 -5.37 -13.66 2.72
CA ARG A 169 -5.69 -15.00 2.28
C ARG A 169 -5.79 -15.96 3.44
N ASP A 170 -6.75 -16.88 3.35
CA ASP A 170 -6.85 -18.01 4.29
C ASP A 170 -5.66 -18.96 4.09
N GLY A 171 -4.99 -19.34 5.19
CA GLY A 171 -3.84 -20.23 5.18
C GLY A 171 -2.56 -19.59 5.71
N ARG A 172 -1.53 -20.41 5.96
CA ARG A 172 -0.28 -19.98 6.61
C ARG A 172 0.97 -20.25 5.75
N ASP A 173 0.82 -20.44 4.46
CA ASP A 173 1.95 -20.64 3.56
C ASP A 173 2.55 -19.31 3.13
N SER A 174 3.51 -18.82 3.90
CA SER A 174 4.18 -17.54 3.64
C SER A 174 4.96 -17.52 2.33
N ALA A 175 5.47 -18.66 1.86
CA ALA A 175 6.18 -18.72 0.58
C ALA A 175 5.22 -18.59 -0.61
N ALA A 176 4.03 -19.19 -0.51
CA ALA A 176 3.00 -19.03 -1.54
C ALA A 176 2.47 -17.59 -1.55
N GLU A 177 2.35 -16.94 -0.38
CA GLU A 177 1.97 -15.53 -0.29
C GLU A 177 3.03 -14.61 -0.92
N GLN A 178 4.30 -14.81 -0.61
CA GLN A 178 5.39 -14.05 -1.22
C GLN A 178 5.36 -14.18 -2.75
N GLN A 179 5.28 -15.39 -3.28
CA GLN A 179 5.21 -15.61 -4.74
C GLN A 179 4.00 -14.89 -5.34
N ARG A 180 2.86 -14.89 -4.64
CA ARG A 180 1.65 -14.21 -5.09
C ARG A 180 1.83 -12.70 -5.16
N MET A 181 2.50 -12.11 -4.17
CA MET A 181 2.81 -10.67 -4.17
C MET A 181 3.79 -10.31 -5.29
N GLU A 182 4.77 -11.15 -5.57
CA GLU A 182 5.69 -10.99 -6.69
C GLU A 182 4.94 -11.05 -8.04
N ASP A 183 4.00 -11.99 -8.21
CA ASP A 183 3.16 -12.08 -9.42
C ASP A 183 2.31 -10.80 -9.62
N ILE A 184 1.71 -10.26 -8.55
CA ILE A 184 0.96 -9.00 -8.59
C ILE A 184 1.86 -7.83 -8.97
N GLY A 185 3.03 -7.72 -8.33
CA GLY A 185 3.99 -6.66 -8.65
C GLY A 185 4.52 -6.74 -10.08
N ALA A 186 4.72 -7.96 -10.61
CA ALA A 186 5.13 -8.16 -12.00
C ALA A 186 4.06 -7.73 -13.02
N GLU A 187 2.78 -7.78 -12.67
CA GLU A 187 1.69 -7.26 -13.50
C GLU A 187 1.51 -5.75 -13.34
N LEU A 188 1.75 -5.20 -12.14
CA LEU A 188 1.63 -3.77 -11.85
C LEU A 188 2.77 -2.95 -12.45
N ALA A 189 4.02 -3.40 -12.31
CA ALA A 189 5.18 -2.60 -12.66
C ALA A 189 5.19 -2.09 -14.11
N PRO A 190 4.86 -2.91 -15.14
CA PRO A 190 4.77 -2.43 -16.52
C PRO A 190 3.67 -1.38 -16.72
N ALA A 191 2.54 -1.49 -16.02
CA ALA A 191 1.42 -0.56 -16.13
C ALA A 191 1.76 0.84 -15.58
N LEU A 192 2.71 0.92 -14.66
CA LEU A 192 3.14 2.17 -14.01
C LEU A 192 4.39 2.80 -14.65
N GLN A 193 5.01 2.13 -15.63
CA GLN A 193 6.33 2.52 -16.16
C GLN A 193 6.33 3.89 -16.86
N ASP A 194 5.22 4.28 -17.47
CA ASP A 194 5.10 5.53 -18.22
C ASP A 194 4.68 6.73 -17.33
N LEU A 195 4.55 6.53 -16.02
CA LEU A 195 4.08 7.53 -15.07
C LEU A 195 5.20 8.15 -14.22
N ASP A 196 6.43 7.65 -14.34
CA ASP A 196 7.61 8.17 -13.59
C ASP A 196 8.23 9.39 -14.26
#